data_d719720a834bcf252c99a80ca6a274c9
#
_entry.id   d719720a834bcf252c99a80ca6a274c9
#
_cell.length_a   1.000
_cell.length_b   1.000
_cell.length_c   1.000
_cell.angle_alpha   90.00
_cell.angle_beta   90.00
_cell.angle_gamma   90.00
#
_symmetry.space_group_name_H-M   'P 1'
#
loop_
_entity.id
_entity.type
_entity.pdbx_description
1 polymer ?
#
loop_
_entity_poly.entity_id
_entity_poly.type
_entity_poly.pdbx_seq_one_letter_code
_entity_poly.pdbx_strand_id
1 'polypeptide(L)'
;RRQRQMCIRDSPCTILQVGPCTITQIKTDDKDGYSSFQLGFDEKIKNTTKSYEGHFKKSKSKTMNKLVEFKGFNGDYKLGDKITVDHFVEGEFVDVSGITKGKGFQGVVKRHGFAGVGDSTHGQHNRMRAPGSIGAGSDPSRVFKGMRMAGQTGNSKVKVLNLKVVKVMSEDNILIVKGSVPGHNNSYITVRK
;
A
#
# COMPACT_ATOMS: atom_id res chain seq x y z
N ARG A 1 35.11 -26.61 20.81
CA ARG A 1 34.99 -26.30 19.33
C ARG A 1 33.93 -25.25 19.19
N ARG A 2 34.29 -23.96 19.20
CA ARG A 2 33.40 -22.87 18.76
C ARG A 2 33.26 -23.03 17.25
N GLN A 3 32.11 -23.50 16.79
CA GLN A 3 31.73 -23.34 15.42
C GLN A 3 31.72 -21.84 15.13
N ARG A 4 32.55 -21.40 14.21
CA ARG A 4 32.41 -20.08 13.61
C ARG A 4 31.04 -20.08 12.94
N GLN A 5 30.05 -19.50 13.57
CA GLN A 5 28.85 -19.09 12.88
C GLN A 5 29.33 -18.10 11.80
N MET A 6 29.42 -18.59 10.59
CA MET A 6 29.53 -17.71 9.43
C MET A 6 28.41 -16.69 9.59
N CYS A 7 28.74 -15.42 9.43
CA CYS A 7 27.78 -14.32 9.54
C CYS A 7 26.61 -14.60 8.61
N ILE A 8 25.56 -15.23 9.13
CA ILE A 8 24.26 -15.29 8.49
C ILE A 8 23.77 -13.87 8.48
N ARG A 9 23.78 -13.22 7.33
CA ARG A 9 23.19 -11.89 7.16
C ARG A 9 21.69 -12.09 7.02
N ASP A 10 21.00 -12.00 8.16
CA ASP A 10 19.55 -11.98 8.16
C ASP A 10 19.05 -10.75 7.39
N SER A 11 18.16 -10.97 6.47
CA SER A 11 17.51 -9.91 5.71
C SER A 11 16.04 -9.89 6.08
N PRO A 12 15.48 -8.75 6.52
CA PRO A 12 14.05 -8.65 6.76
C PRO A 12 13.31 -8.83 5.43
N CYS A 13 12.34 -9.74 5.41
CA CYS A 13 11.53 -10.03 4.23
C CYS A 13 10.06 -10.02 4.58
N THR A 14 9.23 -9.69 3.59
CA THR A 14 7.77 -9.82 3.67
C THR A 14 7.29 -10.83 2.65
N ILE A 15 6.42 -11.74 3.08
CA ILE A 15 5.80 -12.75 2.23
C ILE A 15 4.48 -12.18 1.72
N LEU A 16 4.30 -12.20 0.40
CA LEU A 16 3.11 -11.70 -0.28
C LEU A 16 2.47 -12.85 -1.06
N GLN A 17 1.16 -13.02 -0.92
CA GLN A 17 0.38 -13.89 -1.78
C GLN A 17 -0.07 -13.09 -3.00
N VAL A 18 0.46 -13.40 -4.18
CA VAL A 18 0.26 -12.65 -5.41
C VAL A 18 -0.39 -13.55 -6.45
N GLY A 19 -1.65 -13.34 -6.74
CA GLY A 19 -2.34 -14.10 -7.76
C GLY A 19 -3.10 -15.34 -7.25
N PRO A 20 -3.75 -16.08 -8.17
CA PRO A 20 -3.93 -15.65 -9.56
C PRO A 20 -4.83 -14.41 -9.67
N CYS A 21 -4.41 -13.41 -10.45
CA CYS A 21 -5.20 -12.24 -10.76
C CYS A 21 -5.90 -12.44 -12.11
N THR A 22 -7.21 -12.20 -12.20
CA THR A 22 -7.97 -12.37 -13.44
C THR A 22 -8.26 -11.02 -14.09
N ILE A 23 -8.09 -10.91 -15.41
CA ILE A 23 -8.44 -9.71 -16.18
C ILE A 23 -9.94 -9.65 -16.33
N THR A 24 -10.57 -8.67 -15.67
CA THR A 24 -12.01 -8.50 -15.62
C THR A 24 -12.53 -7.49 -16.66
N GLN A 25 -11.70 -6.51 -17.01
CA GLN A 25 -12.04 -5.52 -18.03
C GLN A 25 -10.77 -4.98 -18.70
N ILE A 26 -10.87 -4.73 -19.99
CA ILE A 26 -9.85 -4.04 -20.78
C ILE A 26 -10.48 -2.71 -21.22
N LYS A 27 -9.85 -1.59 -20.88
CA LYS A 27 -10.23 -0.25 -21.29
C LYS A 27 -9.35 0.21 -22.45
N THR A 28 -9.97 0.80 -23.43
CA THR A 28 -9.31 1.31 -24.64
C THR A 28 -9.57 2.80 -24.80
N ASP A 29 -8.64 3.50 -25.45
CA ASP A 29 -8.72 4.94 -25.64
C ASP A 29 -9.99 5.34 -26.40
N ASP A 30 -10.44 4.53 -27.38
CA ASP A 30 -11.64 4.83 -28.21
C ASP A 30 -12.95 4.84 -27.42
N LYS A 31 -13.07 3.98 -26.39
CA LYS A 31 -14.32 3.81 -25.64
C LYS A 31 -14.30 4.49 -24.27
N ASP A 32 -13.18 4.44 -23.59
CA ASP A 32 -13.02 4.86 -22.19
C ASP A 32 -12.18 6.12 -22.05
N GLY A 33 -11.53 6.61 -23.14
CA GLY A 33 -10.65 7.77 -23.13
C GLY A 33 -9.28 7.52 -22.50
N TYR A 34 -8.96 6.28 -22.14
CA TYR A 34 -7.65 5.86 -21.66
C TYR A 34 -7.48 4.33 -21.74
N SER A 35 -6.24 3.89 -21.90
CA SER A 35 -5.89 2.47 -21.91
C SER A 35 -5.54 1.96 -20.52
N SER A 36 -6.21 0.88 -20.08
CA SER A 36 -5.89 0.20 -18.82
C SER A 36 -6.47 -1.20 -18.76
N PHE A 37 -5.85 -2.05 -17.91
CA PHE A 37 -6.36 -3.38 -17.57
C PHE A 37 -6.89 -3.37 -16.13
N GLN A 38 -8.11 -3.86 -15.94
CA GLN A 38 -8.67 -4.09 -14.61
C GLN A 38 -8.42 -5.53 -14.20
N LEU A 39 -7.71 -5.69 -13.09
CA LEU A 39 -7.40 -6.98 -12.48
C LEU A 39 -8.30 -7.23 -11.27
N GLY A 40 -8.85 -8.42 -11.20
CA GLY A 40 -9.58 -8.94 -10.05
C GLY A 40 -8.73 -9.90 -9.23
N PHE A 41 -8.80 -9.77 -7.91
CA PHE A 41 -8.11 -10.63 -6.95
C PHE A 41 -9.05 -11.06 -5.83
N ASP A 42 -8.82 -12.26 -5.29
CA ASP A 42 -9.57 -12.87 -4.21
C ASP A 42 -11.05 -13.12 -4.53
N GLU A 43 -11.48 -14.37 -4.57
CA GLU A 43 -12.84 -14.76 -4.94
C GLU A 43 -13.84 -14.36 -3.86
N LYS A 44 -14.89 -13.66 -4.26
CA LYS A 44 -16.00 -13.28 -3.38
C LYS A 44 -17.12 -14.29 -3.45
N ILE A 45 -17.26 -15.10 -2.40
CA ILE A 45 -18.22 -16.22 -2.34
C ILE A 45 -19.60 -15.77 -1.82
N LYS A 46 -19.66 -14.73 -0.98
CA LYS A 46 -20.90 -14.31 -0.28
C LYS A 46 -21.25 -12.86 -0.58
N ASN A 47 -22.55 -12.55 -0.46
CA ASN A 47 -23.09 -11.18 -0.57
C ASN A 47 -22.79 -10.49 -1.91
N THR A 48 -22.98 -11.20 -3.02
CA THR A 48 -22.88 -10.63 -4.37
C THR A 48 -24.21 -10.04 -4.80
N THR A 49 -24.22 -8.84 -5.37
CA THR A 49 -25.38 -8.22 -5.99
C THR A 49 -25.47 -8.59 -7.45
N LYS A 50 -26.69 -8.62 -8.04
CA LYS A 50 -26.90 -8.93 -9.46
C LYS A 50 -26.10 -8.00 -10.40
N SER A 51 -25.96 -6.73 -10.05
CA SER A 51 -25.16 -5.77 -10.81
C SER A 51 -23.66 -6.12 -10.77
N TYR A 52 -23.15 -6.53 -9.61
CA TYR A 52 -21.77 -6.96 -9.44
C TYR A 52 -21.47 -8.23 -10.25
N GLU A 53 -22.35 -9.23 -10.18
CA GLU A 53 -22.25 -10.45 -11.00
C GLU A 53 -22.30 -10.15 -12.49
N GLY A 54 -23.14 -9.19 -12.93
CA GLY A 54 -23.24 -8.75 -14.31
C GLY A 54 -21.91 -8.20 -14.88
N HIS A 55 -21.11 -7.53 -14.04
CA HIS A 55 -19.77 -7.06 -14.42
C HIS A 55 -18.83 -8.22 -14.80
N PHE A 56 -18.82 -9.28 -14.02
CA PHE A 56 -17.95 -10.44 -14.24
C PHE A 56 -18.45 -11.41 -15.33
N LYS A 57 -19.73 -11.38 -15.66
CA LYS A 57 -20.28 -12.20 -16.77
C LYS A 57 -19.59 -11.94 -18.10
N LYS A 58 -19.17 -10.68 -18.34
CA LYS A 58 -18.47 -10.29 -19.58
C LYS A 58 -17.11 -10.95 -19.71
N SER A 59 -16.38 -11.09 -18.62
CA SER A 59 -15.06 -11.74 -18.55
C SER A 59 -15.15 -13.25 -18.32
N LYS A 60 -16.34 -13.82 -18.18
CA LYS A 60 -16.58 -15.24 -17.81
C LYS A 60 -15.81 -15.66 -16.56
N SER A 61 -15.54 -14.72 -15.67
CA SER A 61 -14.81 -14.95 -14.43
C SER A 61 -15.76 -15.02 -13.23
N LYS A 62 -15.28 -15.61 -12.15
CA LYS A 62 -15.96 -15.56 -10.86
C LYS A 62 -15.93 -14.14 -10.28
N THR A 63 -16.85 -13.84 -9.38
CA THR A 63 -16.87 -12.56 -8.68
C THR A 63 -15.63 -12.41 -7.78
N MET A 64 -14.91 -11.29 -7.91
CA MET A 64 -13.67 -11.01 -7.17
C MET A 64 -13.92 -9.97 -6.08
N ASN A 65 -13.17 -10.05 -5.00
CA ASN A 65 -13.33 -9.17 -3.84
C ASN A 65 -12.67 -7.80 -4.07
N LYS A 66 -11.54 -7.77 -4.75
CA LYS A 66 -10.80 -6.53 -5.07
C LYS A 66 -10.62 -6.38 -6.57
N LEU A 67 -10.90 -5.17 -7.04
CA LEU A 67 -10.67 -4.75 -8.41
C LEU A 67 -9.72 -3.55 -8.40
N VAL A 68 -8.68 -3.59 -9.22
CA VAL A 68 -7.70 -2.50 -9.35
C VAL A 68 -7.35 -2.34 -10.82
N GLU A 69 -7.25 -1.09 -11.28
CA GLU A 69 -6.83 -0.76 -12.63
C GLU A 69 -5.34 -0.47 -12.70
N PHE A 70 -4.72 -0.98 -13.75
CA PHE A 70 -3.31 -0.77 -14.05
C PHE A 70 -3.18 -0.11 -15.41
N LYS A 71 -2.54 1.07 -15.43
CA LYS A 71 -2.14 1.78 -16.65
C LYS A 71 -0.71 1.41 -17.03
N GLY A 72 -0.41 1.45 -18.33
CA GLY A 72 0.94 1.18 -18.83
C GLY A 72 1.34 -0.29 -18.75
N PHE A 73 0.39 -1.19 -18.68
CA PHE A 73 0.63 -2.63 -18.71
C PHE A 73 0.77 -3.09 -20.16
N ASN A 74 1.94 -3.51 -20.57
CA ASN A 74 2.23 -3.95 -21.93
C ASN A 74 2.04 -5.47 -22.04
N GLY A 75 1.21 -5.91 -22.98
CA GLY A 75 0.99 -7.34 -23.28
C GLY A 75 -0.34 -7.57 -23.97
N ASP A 76 -0.37 -8.58 -24.83
CA ASP A 76 -1.57 -9.02 -25.56
C ASP A 76 -2.42 -9.94 -24.69
N TYR A 77 -3.10 -9.35 -23.72
CA TYR A 77 -3.97 -10.09 -22.81
C TYR A 77 -5.43 -10.00 -23.24
N LYS A 78 -6.16 -11.09 -23.02
CA LYS A 78 -7.60 -11.20 -23.28
C LYS A 78 -8.41 -11.14 -21.99
N LEU A 79 -9.69 -10.81 -22.13
CA LEU A 79 -10.64 -10.89 -21.03
C LEU A 79 -10.71 -12.31 -20.47
N GLY A 80 -10.57 -12.44 -19.16
CA GLY A 80 -10.60 -13.72 -18.46
C GLY A 80 -9.24 -14.38 -18.28
N ASP A 81 -8.16 -13.85 -18.88
CA ASP A 81 -6.81 -14.37 -18.68
C ASP A 81 -6.39 -14.20 -17.22
N LYS A 82 -5.56 -15.15 -16.76
CA LYS A 82 -5.02 -15.15 -15.39
C LYS A 82 -3.55 -14.79 -15.41
N ILE A 83 -3.22 -13.83 -14.58
CA ILE A 83 -1.83 -13.42 -14.32
C ILE A 83 -1.39 -14.07 -13.02
N THR A 84 -0.33 -14.88 -13.09
CA THR A 84 0.29 -15.58 -11.95
C THR A 84 1.52 -14.82 -11.45
N VAL A 85 2.11 -15.32 -10.39
CA VAL A 85 3.32 -14.75 -9.80
C VAL A 85 4.52 -14.80 -10.75
N ASP A 86 4.50 -15.66 -11.76
CA ASP A 86 5.58 -15.81 -12.78
C ASP A 86 5.83 -14.54 -13.60
N HIS A 87 4.93 -13.56 -13.49
CA HIS A 87 5.13 -12.22 -14.04
C HIS A 87 6.36 -11.50 -13.43
N PHE A 88 6.75 -11.84 -12.20
CA PHE A 88 7.89 -11.28 -11.49
C PHE A 88 9.11 -12.17 -11.59
N VAL A 89 10.30 -11.55 -11.66
CA VAL A 89 11.59 -12.26 -11.75
C VAL A 89 12.38 -12.04 -10.45
N GLU A 90 13.11 -13.06 -10.01
CA GLU A 90 14.00 -12.96 -8.85
C GLU A 90 15.10 -11.91 -9.09
N GLY A 91 15.34 -11.07 -8.09
CA GLY A 91 16.32 -9.98 -8.18
C GLY A 91 15.78 -8.67 -8.75
N GLU A 92 14.59 -8.65 -9.32
CA GLU A 92 13.90 -7.48 -9.85
C GLU A 92 13.49 -6.51 -8.73
N PHE A 93 13.29 -5.24 -9.07
CA PHE A 93 12.76 -4.24 -8.15
C PHE A 93 11.29 -3.98 -8.43
N VAL A 94 10.50 -3.94 -7.36
CA VAL A 94 9.05 -3.71 -7.42
C VAL A 94 8.62 -2.59 -6.50
N ASP A 95 7.54 -1.92 -6.87
CA ASP A 95 6.88 -0.89 -6.09
C ASP A 95 5.63 -1.46 -5.42
N VAL A 96 5.52 -1.29 -4.12
CA VAL A 96 4.38 -1.80 -3.35
C VAL A 96 3.55 -0.66 -2.78
N SER A 97 2.28 -0.61 -3.15
CA SER A 97 1.31 0.35 -2.64
C SER A 97 0.30 -0.31 -1.72
N GLY A 98 0.01 0.31 -0.59
CA GLY A 98 -0.98 -0.19 0.37
C GLY A 98 -1.51 0.90 1.28
N ILE A 99 -2.43 0.53 2.16
CA ILE A 99 -2.98 1.42 3.18
C ILE A 99 -2.26 1.16 4.49
N THR A 100 -1.65 2.19 5.06
CA THR A 100 -0.90 2.08 6.33
C THR A 100 -1.81 1.76 7.51
N LYS A 101 -1.26 1.17 8.56
CA LYS A 101 -1.99 0.93 9.82
C LYS A 101 -2.54 2.25 10.37
N GLY A 102 -3.84 2.29 10.67
CA GLY A 102 -4.46 3.42 11.32
C GLY A 102 -3.96 3.57 12.77
N LYS A 103 -3.68 4.80 13.18
CA LYS A 103 -3.24 5.15 14.55
C LYS A 103 -4.22 6.09 15.26
N GLY A 104 -5.33 6.39 14.62
CA GLY A 104 -6.33 7.33 15.11
C GLY A 104 -5.83 8.78 15.17
N PHE A 105 -6.47 9.61 15.99
CA PHE A 105 -6.07 10.99 16.21
C PHE A 105 -4.80 11.02 17.06
N GLN A 106 -3.75 11.68 16.57
CA GLN A 106 -2.47 11.80 17.26
C GLN A 106 -2.04 13.25 17.42
N GLY A 107 -1.40 13.54 18.55
CA GLY A 107 -0.74 14.82 18.80
C GLY A 107 0.47 15.06 17.92
N VAL A 108 0.94 16.29 17.87
CA VAL A 108 2.03 16.73 16.98
C VAL A 108 3.36 16.04 17.24
N VAL A 109 3.63 15.61 18.46
CA VAL A 109 4.86 14.88 18.80
C VAL A 109 4.91 13.54 18.07
N LYS A 110 3.83 12.75 18.12
CA LYS A 110 3.79 11.44 17.44
C LYS A 110 3.53 11.57 15.94
N ARG A 111 2.71 12.53 15.53
CA ARG A 111 2.32 12.71 14.13
C ARG A 111 3.42 13.31 13.26
N HIS A 112 4.15 14.30 13.80
CA HIS A 112 5.12 15.10 13.05
C HIS A 112 6.53 15.09 13.63
N GLY A 113 6.75 14.40 14.76
CA GLY A 113 8.07 14.35 15.40
C GLY A 113 8.48 15.63 16.10
N PHE A 114 7.53 16.45 16.56
CA PHE A 114 7.84 17.66 17.33
C PHE A 114 8.49 17.27 18.67
N ALA A 115 9.49 18.05 19.09
CA ALA A 115 10.19 17.82 20.34
C ALA A 115 9.31 18.13 21.58
N GLY A 116 8.39 19.09 21.46
CA GLY A 116 7.70 19.68 22.61
C GLY A 116 8.59 20.67 23.36
N VAL A 117 8.31 20.90 24.63
CA VAL A 117 9.02 21.91 25.45
C VAL A 117 9.99 21.25 26.46
N GLY A 118 10.19 19.92 26.42
CA GLY A 118 11.02 19.20 27.40
C GLY A 118 10.30 18.95 28.72
N ASP A 119 11.04 18.97 29.81
CA ASP A 119 10.51 18.67 31.15
C ASP A 119 9.79 19.86 31.78
N SER A 120 8.99 19.59 32.80
CA SER A 120 8.34 20.64 33.60
C SER A 120 9.35 21.28 34.54
N THR A 121 9.60 22.59 34.37
CA THR A 121 10.48 23.38 35.21
C THR A 121 9.86 24.76 35.45
N HIS A 122 10.07 25.33 36.65
CA HIS A 122 9.76 26.75 37.00
C HIS A 122 8.50 27.32 36.31
N GLY A 123 7.31 26.71 36.59
CA GLY A 123 6.03 27.18 36.03
C GLY A 123 5.64 26.59 34.67
N GLN A 124 6.51 25.77 34.04
CA GLN A 124 6.23 25.08 32.80
C GLN A 124 5.57 23.71 33.07
N HIS A 125 4.25 23.58 32.94
CA HIS A 125 3.55 22.33 33.27
C HIS A 125 2.74 21.74 32.10
N ASN A 126 1.82 22.51 31.50
CA ASN A 126 0.80 21.95 30.60
C ASN A 126 1.15 21.98 29.11
N ARG A 127 2.39 22.33 28.74
CA ARG A 127 2.81 22.54 27.34
C ARG A 127 3.86 21.55 26.82
N MET A 128 4.16 20.50 27.57
CA MET A 128 5.23 19.55 27.23
C MET A 128 5.08 18.93 25.84
N ARG A 129 3.86 18.69 25.39
CA ARG A 129 3.56 18.08 24.10
C ARG A 129 2.77 18.99 23.16
N ALA A 130 2.85 20.29 23.37
CA ALA A 130 2.15 21.29 22.56
C ALA A 130 2.88 21.53 21.23
N PRO A 131 2.17 22.02 20.20
CA PRO A 131 2.78 22.32 18.89
C PRO A 131 3.69 23.56 18.90
N GLY A 132 3.56 24.44 19.91
CA GLY A 132 4.21 25.73 19.93
C GLY A 132 3.44 26.79 19.12
N SER A 133 4.14 27.79 18.61
CA SER A 133 3.54 28.85 17.80
C SER A 133 2.99 28.29 16.48
N ILE A 134 1.82 28.79 16.07
CA ILE A 134 1.14 28.40 14.82
C ILE A 134 1.13 29.53 13.78
N GLY A 135 1.70 30.67 14.09
CA GLY A 135 1.79 31.83 13.17
C GLY A 135 2.40 33.09 13.82
N ALA A 136 2.54 34.13 13.03
CA ALA A 136 3.21 35.36 13.41
C ALA A 136 2.32 36.39 14.14
N GLY A 137 1.02 36.14 14.28
CA GLY A 137 0.07 37.05 14.96
C GLY A 137 -0.66 37.98 14.00
N SER A 138 -0.63 39.30 14.27
CA SER A 138 -1.45 40.31 13.59
C SER A 138 -1.25 40.36 12.06
N ASP A 139 -0.07 40.09 11.57
CA ASP A 139 0.23 39.98 10.16
C ASP A 139 0.88 38.60 9.88
N PRO A 140 0.27 37.71 9.12
CA PRO A 140 -0.89 37.80 8.19
C PRO A 140 -2.26 37.57 8.85
N SER A 141 -2.39 37.57 10.17
CA SER A 141 -3.65 37.41 10.94
C SER A 141 -4.41 36.09 10.61
N ARG A 142 -3.70 35.07 10.19
CA ARG A 142 -4.24 33.75 9.86
C ARG A 142 -3.22 32.66 10.06
N VAL A 143 -3.68 31.43 10.21
CA VAL A 143 -2.83 30.22 10.14
C VAL A 143 -2.79 29.73 8.69
N PHE A 144 -1.60 29.50 8.17
CA PHE A 144 -1.43 29.02 6.80
C PHE A 144 -1.95 27.59 6.64
N LYS A 145 -2.47 27.29 5.43
CA LYS A 145 -2.86 25.92 5.07
C LYS A 145 -1.64 25.01 5.11
N GLY A 146 -1.84 23.76 5.54
CA GLY A 146 -0.75 22.79 5.64
C GLY A 146 0.10 22.87 6.91
N MET A 147 -0.23 23.76 7.86
CA MET A 147 0.42 23.81 9.16
C MET A 147 0.33 22.45 9.86
N ARG A 148 1.46 22.00 10.42
CA ARG A 148 1.57 20.71 11.07
C ARG A 148 0.87 20.74 12.44
N MET A 149 -0.32 20.17 12.50
CA MET A 149 -1.15 20.09 13.70
C MET A 149 -1.51 18.65 14.04
N ALA A 150 -2.09 18.45 15.22
CA ALA A 150 -2.69 17.19 15.62
C ALA A 150 -3.78 16.76 14.61
N GLY A 151 -4.00 15.47 14.48
CA GLY A 151 -5.01 14.92 13.57
C GLY A 151 -4.84 13.43 13.32
N GLN A 152 -5.63 12.93 12.38
CA GLN A 152 -5.59 11.53 11.96
C GLN A 152 -4.20 11.14 11.46
N THR A 153 -3.68 10.01 11.95
CA THR A 153 -2.41 9.43 11.53
C THR A 153 -2.62 7.99 11.06
N GLY A 154 -1.95 7.63 9.99
CA GLY A 154 -2.15 6.34 9.34
C GLY A 154 -3.48 6.26 8.58
N ASN A 155 -3.85 5.03 8.14
CA ASN A 155 -4.99 4.78 7.27
C ASN A 155 -4.91 5.61 5.97
N SER A 156 -3.72 5.85 5.49
CA SER A 156 -3.43 6.59 4.26
C SER A 156 -2.75 5.66 3.24
N LYS A 157 -3.03 5.90 1.96
CA LYS A 157 -2.37 5.17 0.87
C LYS A 157 -0.93 5.64 0.75
N VAL A 158 0.00 4.70 0.82
CA VAL A 158 1.45 4.93 0.71
C VAL A 158 2.02 3.96 -0.30
N LYS A 159 3.04 4.40 -1.03
CA LYS A 159 3.80 3.61 -1.99
C LYS A 159 5.25 3.50 -1.48
N VAL A 160 5.73 2.28 -1.35
CA VAL A 160 7.14 1.99 -1.07
C VAL A 160 7.79 1.58 -2.39
N LEU A 161 8.85 2.29 -2.76
CA LEU A 161 9.52 2.13 -4.03
C LEU A 161 10.70 1.17 -3.91
N ASN A 162 11.05 0.52 -5.03
CA ASN A 162 12.30 -0.22 -5.20
C ASN A 162 12.54 -1.33 -4.15
N LEU A 163 11.52 -2.12 -3.84
CA LEU A 163 11.70 -3.33 -3.03
C LEU A 163 12.24 -4.45 -3.90
N LYS A 164 13.36 -5.06 -3.49
CA LYS A 164 13.97 -6.16 -4.23
C LYS A 164 13.18 -7.46 -4.02
N VAL A 165 12.85 -8.13 -5.11
CA VAL A 165 12.30 -9.49 -5.10
C VAL A 165 13.41 -10.46 -4.70
N VAL A 166 13.19 -11.21 -3.63
CA VAL A 166 14.15 -12.18 -3.10
C VAL A 166 13.92 -13.55 -3.71
N LYS A 167 12.65 -13.99 -3.74
CA LYS A 167 12.26 -15.30 -4.26
C LYS A 167 10.84 -15.26 -4.81
N VAL A 168 10.62 -16.05 -5.87
CA VAL A 168 9.31 -16.30 -6.48
C VAL A 168 8.99 -17.78 -6.29
N MET A 169 7.80 -18.09 -5.78
CA MET A 169 7.31 -19.47 -5.60
C MET A 169 6.02 -19.65 -6.39
N SER A 170 6.12 -20.24 -7.57
CA SER A 170 5.01 -20.36 -8.53
C SER A 170 3.91 -21.31 -8.05
N GLU A 171 4.28 -22.38 -7.36
CA GLU A 171 3.32 -23.39 -6.87
C GLU A 171 2.28 -22.80 -5.91
N ASP A 172 2.72 -21.94 -5.00
CA ASP A 172 1.89 -21.32 -3.96
C ASP A 172 1.43 -19.89 -4.32
N ASN A 173 1.84 -19.35 -5.46
CA ASN A 173 1.67 -17.95 -5.85
C ASN A 173 2.22 -16.97 -4.81
N ILE A 174 3.38 -17.25 -4.25
CA ILE A 174 4.05 -16.46 -3.23
C ILE A 174 5.20 -15.67 -3.83
N LEU A 175 5.25 -14.38 -3.48
CA LEU A 175 6.34 -13.45 -3.77
C LEU A 175 6.99 -13.01 -2.46
N ILE A 176 8.30 -13.20 -2.34
CA ILE A 176 9.06 -12.74 -1.17
C ILE A 176 9.83 -11.48 -1.55
N VAL A 177 9.52 -10.36 -0.89
CA VAL A 177 10.20 -9.08 -1.11
C VAL A 177 11.05 -8.71 0.10
N LYS A 178 12.19 -8.06 -0.15
CA LYS A 178 13.08 -7.57 0.91
C LYS A 178 12.50 -6.30 1.52
N GLY A 179 12.39 -6.26 2.84
CA GLY A 179 11.93 -5.09 3.57
C GLY A 179 10.48 -5.20 4.03
N SER A 180 9.94 -4.08 4.50
CA SER A 180 8.56 -3.97 4.99
C SER A 180 7.62 -3.40 3.94
N VAL A 181 6.36 -3.79 4.00
CA VAL A 181 5.28 -3.28 3.15
C VAL A 181 4.24 -2.51 3.98
N PRO A 182 3.52 -1.55 3.39
CA PRO A 182 2.51 -0.80 4.13
C PRO A 182 1.28 -1.65 4.44
N GLY A 183 0.73 -1.51 5.65
CA GLY A 183 -0.51 -2.14 6.08
C GLY A 183 -0.37 -3.12 7.24
N HIS A 184 -1.46 -3.75 7.60
CA HIS A 184 -1.51 -4.83 8.58
C HIS A 184 -1.35 -6.19 7.87
N ASN A 185 -1.14 -7.25 8.64
CA ASN A 185 -1.12 -8.61 8.10
C ASN A 185 -2.47 -8.90 7.43
N ASN A 186 -2.43 -9.61 6.30
CA ASN A 186 -3.60 -9.92 5.46
C ASN A 186 -4.29 -8.67 4.86
N SER A 187 -3.59 -7.55 4.72
CA SER A 187 -4.10 -6.40 3.98
C SER A 187 -3.86 -6.56 2.48
N TYR A 188 -4.80 -6.01 1.69
CA TYR A 188 -4.61 -5.94 0.24
C TYR A 188 -3.59 -4.87 -0.13
N ILE A 189 -2.66 -5.25 -0.96
CA ILE A 189 -1.62 -4.38 -1.50
C ILE A 189 -1.57 -4.49 -3.03
N THR A 190 -1.00 -3.50 -3.67
CA THR A 190 -0.77 -3.49 -5.11
C THR A 190 0.72 -3.53 -5.37
N VAL A 191 1.19 -4.51 -6.14
CA VAL A 191 2.59 -4.66 -6.54
C VAL A 191 2.71 -4.27 -8.01
N ARG A 192 3.70 -3.47 -8.37
CA ARG A 192 4.02 -3.03 -9.73
C ARG A 192 5.52 -3.16 -9.98
N LYS A 193 5.88 -3.50 -11.19
CA LYS A 193 7.25 -3.38 -11.70
C LYS A 193 7.37 -2.25 -12.69
#